data_92363c4c1667b796a8a5375a00c908f0
#
_entry.id   92363c4c1667b796a8a5375a00c908f0
#
_cell.length_a   1.000
_cell.length_b   1.000
_cell.length_c   1.000
_cell.angle_alpha   90.00
_cell.angle_beta   90.00
_cell.angle_gamma   90.00
#
_symmetry.space_group_name_H-M   'P 1'
#
loop_
_entity.id
_entity.type
_entity.pdbx_description
1 polymer ?
#
loop_
_entity_poly.entity_id
_entity_poly.type
_entity_poly.pdbx_seq_one_letter_code
_entity_poly.pdbx_strand_id
1 'polypeptide(L)'
;MERVLTRNITKENSQSIEVYEAGGGYEGLRKAVTAMSPGDVVEAVKKSGLRGRGGAGFPTGLKWSFMPQEKTKKHYLLCNADESEPGTFKDRLLMEQDPHMTLEGCMIGAYAMQADVCYIYIRGEFVFATEMLDNAVAEAYAKGYAGKNICGSGWDCELVVHRGAGAYICGEETALMTSLEGERGNPRVKPPFPAQAGVWGMPTTINNVETLACVPDIIVRGPEWFAGIGTDERNTGPKLYCLSGHVQRPGVYEAPMGLPLKELIYDLGGGMLHAGHPLKACIPGGSSVPVLRADECDCLLDFDSLVALKTGLGSAGIMVMDTSTCMVKALLRITHFYAHESCGQCTPCREGCGWMERILTRIDEGCGLQQDIDLLKNIADNIEGRTICALGDAAAWPVQSFVTKFRDEFQAHVDEQRCTVQGAAYA
;
A
#
# COMPACT_ATOMS: atom_id res chain seq x y z
N MET A 1 12.52 9.54 16.57
CA MET A 1 11.72 8.37 17.00
C MET A 1 12.61 7.13 17.02
N GLU A 2 12.39 6.21 17.97
CA GLU A 2 12.94 4.86 17.93
C GLU A 2 12.46 4.13 16.67
N ARG A 3 13.34 3.36 16.01
CA ARG A 3 12.94 2.51 14.88
C ARG A 3 12.13 1.32 15.40
N VAL A 4 10.97 1.12 14.85
CA VAL A 4 10.03 0.04 15.21
C VAL A 4 10.01 -1.03 14.12
N LEU A 5 9.57 -0.64 12.92
CA LEU A 5 9.46 -1.54 11.78
C LEU A 5 10.81 -1.83 11.10
N THR A 6 11.75 -0.90 11.21
CA THR A 6 13.07 -1.02 10.58
C THR A 6 14.19 -1.29 11.57
N ARG A 7 13.89 -1.75 12.80
CA ARG A 7 14.87 -1.97 13.87
C ARG A 7 15.93 -3.03 13.57
N ASN A 8 15.60 -4.00 12.72
CA ASN A 8 16.49 -5.11 12.39
C ASN A 8 17.18 -4.96 11.03
N ILE A 9 16.67 -4.16 10.10
CA ILE A 9 17.10 -4.15 8.69
C ILE A 9 18.59 -3.83 8.45
N THR A 10 19.26 -3.26 9.43
CA THR A 10 20.70 -2.95 9.35
C THR A 10 21.57 -3.97 10.10
N LYS A 11 20.99 -4.97 10.73
CA LYS A 11 21.72 -6.03 11.41
C LYS A 11 22.24 -7.03 10.39
N GLU A 12 23.40 -7.60 10.66
CA GLU A 12 23.92 -8.72 9.89
C GLU A 12 22.98 -9.93 10.06
N ASN A 13 22.68 -10.62 8.97
CA ASN A 13 21.73 -11.75 8.92
C ASN A 13 20.34 -11.43 9.50
N SER A 14 19.86 -10.22 9.25
CA SER A 14 18.55 -9.74 9.76
C SER A 14 17.36 -10.63 9.37
N GLN A 15 17.51 -11.44 8.31
CA GLN A 15 16.50 -12.37 7.82
C GLN A 15 16.38 -13.64 8.68
N SER A 16 17.38 -13.96 9.53
CA SER A 16 17.39 -15.21 10.30
C SER A 16 16.51 -15.12 11.55
N ILE A 17 15.91 -16.24 11.92
CA ILE A 17 15.08 -16.35 13.11
C ILE A 17 15.87 -16.07 14.39
N GLU A 18 17.16 -16.44 14.46
CA GLU A 18 18.01 -16.20 15.62
C GLU A 18 18.20 -14.71 15.89
N VAL A 19 18.43 -13.90 14.84
CA VAL A 19 18.56 -12.44 14.98
C VAL A 19 17.23 -11.81 15.39
N TYR A 20 16.12 -12.31 14.85
CA TYR A 20 14.80 -11.84 15.20
C TYR A 20 14.44 -12.17 16.65
N GLU A 21 14.64 -13.45 17.10
CA GLU A 21 14.41 -13.89 18.47
C GLU A 21 15.30 -13.15 19.49
N ALA A 22 16.58 -12.92 19.16
CA ALA A 22 17.50 -12.16 20.03
C ALA A 22 17.06 -10.70 20.23
N GLY A 23 16.26 -10.16 19.33
CA GLY A 23 15.62 -8.85 19.43
C GLY A 23 14.24 -8.83 20.11
N GLY A 24 13.80 -9.93 20.71
CA GLY A 24 12.47 -10.09 21.33
C GLY A 24 11.40 -10.54 20.33
N GLY A 25 11.78 -11.03 19.16
CA GLY A 25 10.86 -11.56 18.17
C GLY A 25 10.09 -12.80 18.68
N TYR A 26 8.88 -12.96 18.19
CA TYR A 26 7.90 -13.97 18.59
C TYR A 26 7.42 -13.90 20.05
N GLU A 27 7.83 -12.89 20.83
CA GLU A 27 7.26 -12.64 22.16
C GLU A 27 5.79 -12.23 22.07
N GLY A 28 5.44 -11.43 21.06
CA GLY A 28 4.06 -11.01 20.79
C GLY A 28 3.16 -12.20 20.46
N LEU A 29 3.61 -13.11 19.61
CA LEU A 29 2.88 -14.32 19.27
C LEU A 29 2.70 -15.22 20.50
N ARG A 30 3.79 -15.50 21.26
CA ARG A 30 3.69 -16.28 22.48
C ARG A 30 2.67 -15.69 23.44
N LYS A 31 2.76 -14.38 23.72
CA LYS A 31 1.83 -13.69 24.63
C LYS A 31 0.39 -13.79 24.11
N ALA A 32 0.17 -13.57 22.82
CA ALA A 32 -1.16 -13.66 22.21
C ALA A 32 -1.78 -15.05 22.43
N VAL A 33 -1.08 -16.13 22.04
CA VAL A 33 -1.67 -17.47 22.01
C VAL A 33 -1.70 -18.16 23.39
N THR A 34 -0.90 -17.72 24.39
CA THR A 34 -0.84 -18.37 25.71
C THR A 34 -1.46 -17.55 26.84
N ALA A 35 -1.61 -16.23 26.68
CA ALA A 35 -2.03 -15.32 27.75
C ALA A 35 -3.24 -14.42 27.39
N MET A 36 -3.67 -14.41 26.13
CA MET A 36 -4.78 -13.57 25.65
C MET A 36 -5.82 -14.44 24.94
N SER A 37 -7.09 -14.02 25.00
CA SER A 37 -8.10 -14.57 24.10
C SER A 37 -8.01 -13.92 22.71
N PRO A 38 -8.54 -14.56 21.65
CA PRO A 38 -8.65 -13.92 20.32
C PRO A 38 -9.33 -12.55 20.36
N GLY A 39 -10.37 -12.41 21.19
CA GLY A 39 -11.08 -11.14 21.41
C GLY A 39 -10.21 -10.06 22.05
N ASP A 40 -9.35 -10.42 23.02
CA ASP A 40 -8.43 -9.47 23.66
C ASP A 40 -7.40 -8.93 22.66
N VAL A 41 -6.93 -9.76 21.74
CA VAL A 41 -6.01 -9.33 20.66
C VAL A 41 -6.72 -8.35 19.73
N VAL A 42 -7.97 -8.63 19.31
CA VAL A 42 -8.78 -7.70 18.50
C VAL A 42 -8.96 -6.36 19.21
N GLU A 43 -9.28 -6.38 20.50
CA GLU A 43 -9.49 -5.16 21.29
C GLU A 43 -8.17 -4.36 21.49
N ALA A 44 -7.03 -5.04 21.67
CA ALA A 44 -5.73 -4.38 21.72
C ALA A 44 -5.43 -3.64 20.39
N VAL A 45 -5.67 -4.28 19.25
CA VAL A 45 -5.48 -3.66 17.93
C VAL A 45 -6.50 -2.53 17.69
N LYS A 46 -7.73 -2.62 18.17
CA LYS A 46 -8.70 -1.51 18.12
C LYS A 46 -8.21 -0.31 18.92
N LYS A 47 -7.81 -0.54 20.18
CA LYS A 47 -7.36 0.52 21.10
C LYS A 47 -6.07 1.20 20.60
N SER A 48 -5.23 0.50 19.87
CA SER A 48 -4.01 1.08 19.28
C SER A 48 -4.28 2.13 18.20
N GLY A 49 -5.50 2.19 17.66
CA GLY A 49 -5.84 3.07 16.54
C GLY A 49 -5.19 2.68 15.21
N LEU A 50 -4.58 1.48 15.10
CA LEU A 50 -3.92 1.05 13.87
C LEU A 50 -4.89 1.06 12.68
N ARG A 51 -4.57 1.88 11.68
CA ARG A 51 -5.24 1.91 10.37
C ARG A 51 -4.43 1.13 9.34
N GLY A 52 -5.11 0.52 8.38
CA GLY A 52 -4.49 -0.22 7.29
C GLY A 52 -3.44 0.60 6.53
N ARG A 53 -2.27 0.00 6.28
CA ARG A 53 -1.10 0.63 5.62
C ARG A 53 -1.03 0.36 4.12
N GLY A 54 -2.02 -0.39 3.59
CA GLY A 54 -2.05 -0.77 2.17
C GLY A 54 -2.72 0.23 1.22
N GLY A 55 -3.24 1.36 1.74
CA GLY A 55 -3.85 2.41 0.91
C GLY A 55 -5.12 3.01 1.51
N ALA A 56 -6.16 2.23 1.74
CA ALA A 56 -7.48 2.72 2.15
C ALA A 56 -7.55 3.24 3.60
N GLY A 57 -6.59 2.94 4.46
CA GLY A 57 -6.57 3.44 5.83
C GLY A 57 -7.74 2.98 6.73
N PHE A 58 -8.38 1.85 6.43
CA PHE A 58 -9.49 1.35 7.24
C PHE A 58 -8.99 0.87 8.62
N PRO A 59 -9.71 1.14 9.74
CA PRO A 59 -9.31 0.71 11.07
C PRO A 59 -9.14 -0.81 11.17
N THR A 60 -7.92 -1.28 11.48
CA THR A 60 -7.55 -2.70 11.40
C THR A 60 -8.33 -3.56 12.39
N GLY A 61 -8.37 -3.17 13.66
CA GLY A 61 -9.10 -3.92 14.67
C GLY A 61 -10.61 -3.97 14.43
N LEU A 62 -11.19 -2.92 13.85
CA LEU A 62 -12.59 -2.94 13.41
C LEU A 62 -12.79 -3.94 12.26
N LYS A 63 -11.89 -3.97 11.27
CA LYS A 63 -11.93 -4.96 10.19
C LYS A 63 -11.89 -6.39 10.73
N TRP A 64 -11.04 -6.66 11.71
CA TRP A 64 -10.91 -7.97 12.34
C TRP A 64 -12.19 -8.38 13.08
N SER A 65 -12.89 -7.43 13.73
CA SER A 65 -14.13 -7.73 14.43
C SER A 65 -15.32 -8.09 13.53
N PHE A 66 -15.19 -7.95 12.21
CA PHE A 66 -16.22 -8.42 11.26
C PHE A 66 -16.17 -9.93 11.01
N MET A 67 -15.10 -10.60 11.43
CA MET A 67 -15.04 -12.05 11.35
C MET A 67 -16.06 -12.69 12.29
N PRO A 68 -16.72 -13.78 11.86
CA PRO A 68 -17.68 -14.49 12.72
C PRO A 68 -17.01 -14.95 14.03
N GLN A 69 -17.67 -14.67 15.16
CA GLN A 69 -17.17 -15.09 16.47
C GLN A 69 -17.36 -16.59 16.69
N GLU A 70 -18.45 -17.14 16.17
CA GLU A 70 -18.72 -18.57 16.19
C GLU A 70 -18.09 -19.23 14.96
N LYS A 71 -17.12 -20.11 15.20
CA LYS A 71 -16.35 -20.79 14.14
C LYS A 71 -17.11 -22.03 13.65
N THR A 72 -18.02 -21.82 12.70
CA THR A 72 -18.77 -22.90 12.04
C THR A 72 -18.14 -23.34 10.72
N LYS A 73 -17.19 -22.58 10.19
CA LYS A 73 -16.49 -22.79 8.94
C LYS A 73 -14.99 -22.56 9.10
N LYS A 74 -14.18 -22.93 8.10
CA LYS A 74 -12.77 -22.51 8.03
C LYS A 74 -12.68 -21.00 7.89
N HIS A 75 -11.72 -20.40 8.58
CA HIS A 75 -11.38 -18.99 8.46
C HIS A 75 -10.02 -18.83 7.79
N TYR A 76 -9.87 -17.77 7.01
CA TYR A 76 -8.63 -17.44 6.33
C TYR A 76 -8.16 -16.02 6.65
N LEU A 77 -6.86 -15.88 6.87
CA LEU A 77 -6.17 -14.61 6.80
C LEU A 77 -5.34 -14.56 5.51
N LEU A 78 -5.45 -13.46 4.77
CA LEU A 78 -4.58 -13.19 3.64
C LEU A 78 -3.69 -11.99 3.96
N CYS A 79 -2.39 -12.20 3.98
CA CYS A 79 -1.42 -11.12 3.97
C CYS A 79 -1.25 -10.65 2.52
N ASN A 80 -1.69 -9.44 2.24
CA ASN A 80 -1.53 -8.83 0.93
C ASN A 80 -0.10 -8.29 0.80
N ALA A 81 0.74 -9.06 0.13
CA ALA A 81 2.12 -8.76 -0.22
C ALA A 81 2.27 -8.45 -1.73
N ASP A 82 1.16 -8.14 -2.41
CA ASP A 82 1.14 -7.64 -3.78
C ASP A 82 1.38 -6.12 -3.79
N GLU A 83 2.63 -5.72 -3.54
CA GLU A 83 3.06 -4.33 -3.56
C GLU A 83 3.37 -3.90 -4.99
N SER A 84 2.35 -3.41 -5.69
CA SER A 84 2.44 -3.07 -7.12
C SER A 84 2.09 -1.61 -7.40
N GLU A 85 1.72 -0.80 -6.40
CA GLU A 85 1.41 0.62 -6.55
C GLU A 85 2.66 1.42 -6.94
N PRO A 86 2.68 2.11 -8.10
CA PRO A 86 3.82 2.95 -8.48
C PRO A 86 4.17 3.98 -7.41
N GLY A 87 5.46 4.04 -7.07
CA GLY A 87 5.98 4.88 -5.98
C GLY A 87 6.07 4.17 -4.62
N THR A 88 5.57 2.93 -4.48
CA THR A 88 5.55 2.17 -3.22
C THR A 88 6.54 1.01 -3.25
N PHE A 89 7.41 0.90 -2.22
CA PHE A 89 8.46 -0.13 -2.10
C PHE A 89 8.86 -0.41 -0.64
N LYS A 90 7.92 -0.27 0.30
CA LYS A 90 8.12 -0.44 1.75
C LYS A 90 7.91 -1.87 2.24
N ASP A 91 6.92 -2.57 1.67
CA ASP A 91 6.60 -3.94 2.06
C ASP A 91 7.69 -4.91 1.60
N ARG A 92 8.24 -4.66 0.41
CA ARG A 92 9.42 -5.35 -0.11
C ARG A 92 10.59 -5.28 0.88
N LEU A 93 10.86 -4.09 1.44
CA LEU A 93 11.94 -3.91 2.43
C LEU A 93 11.75 -4.81 3.66
N LEU A 94 10.52 -4.89 4.19
CA LEU A 94 10.20 -5.75 5.34
C LEU A 94 10.35 -7.23 4.99
N MET A 95 9.82 -7.67 3.86
CA MET A 95 9.89 -9.07 3.43
C MET A 95 11.31 -9.54 3.11
N GLU A 96 12.16 -8.64 2.58
CA GLU A 96 13.55 -8.97 2.22
C GLU A 96 14.50 -8.89 3.41
N GLN A 97 14.27 -7.98 4.38
CA GLN A 97 15.24 -7.68 5.44
C GLN A 97 14.79 -8.12 6.84
N ASP A 98 13.49 -8.26 7.10
CA ASP A 98 12.95 -8.73 8.38
C ASP A 98 11.66 -9.55 8.16
N PRO A 99 11.74 -10.68 7.43
CA PRO A 99 10.57 -11.49 7.10
C PRO A 99 9.84 -11.99 8.34
N HIS A 100 10.54 -12.31 9.43
CA HIS A 100 9.96 -12.83 10.66
C HIS A 100 9.01 -11.85 11.36
N MET A 101 9.25 -10.54 11.25
CA MET A 101 8.31 -9.52 11.74
C MET A 101 6.96 -9.60 11.01
N THR A 102 7.01 -9.82 9.69
CA THR A 102 5.81 -10.03 8.87
C THR A 102 5.10 -11.32 9.28
N LEU A 103 5.85 -12.43 9.45
CA LEU A 103 5.29 -13.73 9.84
C LEU A 103 4.66 -13.67 11.22
N GLU A 104 5.33 -13.09 12.22
CA GLU A 104 4.77 -12.93 13.56
C GLU A 104 3.46 -12.15 13.54
N GLY A 105 3.41 -11.02 12.81
CA GLY A 105 2.19 -10.24 12.62
C GLY A 105 1.08 -11.03 11.94
N CYS A 106 1.41 -11.83 10.93
CA CYS A 106 0.48 -12.76 10.28
C CYS A 106 -0.10 -13.76 11.27
N MET A 107 0.72 -14.39 12.08
CA MET A 107 0.27 -15.42 13.04
C MET A 107 -0.55 -14.84 14.18
N ILE A 108 -0.21 -13.65 14.69
CA ILE A 108 -1.03 -12.95 15.70
C ILE A 108 -2.40 -12.57 15.10
N GLY A 109 -2.42 -12.03 13.88
CA GLY A 109 -3.67 -11.73 13.18
C GLY A 109 -4.50 -12.98 12.91
N ALA A 110 -3.86 -14.09 12.49
CA ALA A 110 -4.52 -15.37 12.29
C ALA A 110 -5.15 -15.90 13.58
N TYR A 111 -4.43 -15.80 14.70
CA TYR A 111 -4.98 -16.17 16.01
C TYR A 111 -6.18 -15.32 16.40
N ALA A 112 -6.07 -13.99 16.27
CA ALA A 112 -7.14 -13.05 16.59
C ALA A 112 -8.46 -13.35 15.84
N MET A 113 -8.34 -13.79 14.59
CA MET A 113 -9.46 -14.11 13.71
C MET A 113 -9.79 -15.61 13.66
N GLN A 114 -9.13 -16.42 14.50
CA GLN A 114 -9.27 -17.87 14.55
C GLN A 114 -9.09 -18.53 13.17
N ALA A 115 -8.15 -18.04 12.38
CA ALA A 115 -7.87 -18.56 11.04
C ALA A 115 -7.24 -19.95 11.12
N ASP A 116 -7.61 -20.82 10.18
CA ASP A 116 -7.02 -22.14 9.98
C ASP A 116 -5.78 -22.09 9.09
N VAL A 117 -5.77 -21.12 8.17
CA VAL A 117 -4.67 -20.90 7.24
C VAL A 117 -4.44 -19.40 7.07
N CYS A 118 -3.19 -19.00 7.11
CA CYS A 118 -2.71 -17.71 6.68
C CYS A 118 -1.95 -17.84 5.36
N TYR A 119 -2.42 -17.18 4.31
CA TYR A 119 -1.69 -17.08 3.05
C TYR A 119 -0.98 -15.73 2.97
N ILE A 120 0.30 -15.74 2.61
CA ILE A 120 1.04 -14.55 2.19
C ILE A 120 1.02 -14.53 0.67
N TYR A 121 0.14 -13.68 0.09
CA TYR A 121 0.02 -13.54 -1.35
C TYR A 121 1.02 -12.47 -1.81
N ILE A 122 2.10 -12.91 -2.46
CA ILE A 122 3.19 -12.05 -2.92
C ILE A 122 3.17 -11.93 -4.45
N ARG A 123 3.46 -10.72 -4.97
CA ARG A 123 3.51 -10.48 -6.41
C ARG A 123 4.58 -11.32 -7.11
N GLY A 124 4.31 -11.72 -8.36
CA GLY A 124 5.14 -12.65 -9.13
C GLY A 124 6.58 -12.19 -9.36
N GLU A 125 6.81 -10.88 -9.43
CA GLU A 125 8.13 -10.28 -9.70
C GLU A 125 9.06 -10.27 -8.48
N PHE A 126 8.55 -10.45 -7.27
CA PHE A 126 9.33 -10.43 -6.05
C PHE A 126 9.99 -11.79 -5.74
N VAL A 127 10.86 -12.27 -6.66
CA VAL A 127 11.53 -13.57 -6.54
C VAL A 127 12.35 -13.66 -5.26
N PHE A 128 13.23 -12.68 -5.01
CA PHE A 128 14.11 -12.67 -3.83
C PHE A 128 13.31 -12.58 -2.53
N ALA A 129 12.32 -11.70 -2.46
CA ALA A 129 11.46 -11.61 -1.27
C ALA A 129 10.67 -12.91 -1.03
N THR A 130 10.26 -13.62 -2.10
CA THR A 130 9.63 -14.94 -1.98
C THR A 130 10.58 -15.97 -1.35
N GLU A 131 11.83 -16.02 -1.79
CA GLU A 131 12.85 -16.91 -1.23
C GLU A 131 13.10 -16.62 0.26
N MET A 132 13.16 -15.33 0.64
CA MET A 132 13.31 -14.95 2.05
C MET A 132 12.11 -15.36 2.91
N LEU A 133 10.89 -15.19 2.39
CA LEU A 133 9.67 -15.61 3.07
C LEU A 133 9.58 -17.14 3.18
N ASP A 134 9.92 -17.90 2.13
CA ASP A 134 9.90 -19.38 2.17
C ASP A 134 10.89 -19.92 3.20
N ASN A 135 12.10 -19.35 3.28
CA ASN A 135 13.09 -19.71 4.29
C ASN A 135 12.57 -19.39 5.70
N ALA A 136 12.05 -18.19 5.92
CA ALA A 136 11.54 -17.77 7.21
C ALA A 136 10.31 -18.61 7.65
N VAL A 137 9.46 -19.00 6.72
CA VAL A 137 8.34 -19.92 7.00
C VAL A 137 8.86 -21.28 7.44
N ALA A 138 9.88 -21.85 6.76
CA ALA A 138 10.47 -23.11 7.16
C ALA A 138 11.09 -23.04 8.58
N GLU A 139 11.78 -21.95 8.90
CA GLU A 139 12.33 -21.68 10.26
C GLU A 139 11.20 -21.56 11.30
N ALA A 140 10.12 -20.83 10.98
CA ALA A 140 8.97 -20.67 11.88
C ALA A 140 8.26 -22.01 12.18
N TYR A 141 8.13 -22.90 11.20
CA TYR A 141 7.61 -24.25 11.42
C TYR A 141 8.55 -25.07 12.30
N ALA A 142 9.88 -25.03 12.06
CA ALA A 142 10.87 -25.76 12.85
C ALA A 142 10.90 -25.35 14.32
N LYS A 143 10.58 -24.07 14.63
CA LYS A 143 10.51 -23.52 15.99
C LYS A 143 9.11 -23.61 16.63
N GLY A 144 8.09 -24.11 15.91
CA GLY A 144 6.73 -24.23 16.43
C GLY A 144 5.96 -22.90 16.49
N TYR A 145 6.29 -21.95 15.63
CA TYR A 145 5.57 -20.68 15.48
C TYR A 145 4.48 -20.73 14.41
N ALA A 146 4.45 -21.83 13.62
CA ALA A 146 3.42 -22.12 12.64
C ALA A 146 3.10 -23.62 12.64
N GLY A 147 1.97 -24.02 12.06
CA GLY A 147 1.52 -25.40 11.95
C GLY A 147 0.71 -25.87 13.15
N LYS A 148 1.19 -26.88 13.87
CA LYS A 148 0.48 -27.55 14.96
C LYS A 148 0.93 -27.08 16.34
N ASN A 149 -0.04 -26.94 17.25
CA ASN A 149 0.22 -26.63 18.66
C ASN A 149 1.18 -25.45 18.86
N ILE A 150 0.88 -24.34 18.19
CA ILE A 150 1.74 -23.16 18.10
C ILE A 150 2.08 -22.65 19.51
N CYS A 151 3.38 -22.52 19.79
CA CYS A 151 3.91 -22.14 21.11
C CYS A 151 3.37 -22.99 22.29
N GLY A 152 2.89 -24.22 22.05
CA GLY A 152 2.30 -25.07 23.09
C GLY A 152 0.87 -24.70 23.51
N SER A 153 0.19 -23.82 22.78
CA SER A 153 -1.14 -23.29 23.12
C SER A 153 -2.31 -24.21 22.79
N GLY A 154 -2.08 -25.26 22.00
CA GLY A 154 -3.15 -26.11 21.42
C GLY A 154 -3.81 -25.53 20.18
N TRP A 155 -3.44 -24.31 19.75
CA TRP A 155 -3.94 -23.72 18.50
C TRP A 155 -3.10 -24.16 17.29
N ASP A 156 -3.80 -24.44 16.19
CA ASP A 156 -3.21 -24.85 14.91
C ASP A 156 -3.49 -23.78 13.86
N CYS A 157 -2.50 -23.44 13.04
CA CYS A 157 -2.68 -22.60 11.85
C CYS A 157 -1.56 -22.85 10.83
N GLU A 158 -1.93 -23.12 9.60
CA GLU A 158 -0.97 -23.24 8.50
C GLU A 158 -0.56 -21.85 8.00
N LEU A 159 0.72 -21.70 7.64
CA LEU A 159 1.27 -20.49 7.05
C LEU A 159 1.88 -20.83 5.67
N VAL A 160 1.36 -20.19 4.63
CA VAL A 160 1.69 -20.55 3.24
C VAL A 160 2.05 -19.30 2.45
N VAL A 161 3.20 -19.32 1.76
CA VAL A 161 3.54 -18.30 0.76
C VAL A 161 2.92 -18.70 -0.58
N HIS A 162 2.14 -17.81 -1.17
CA HIS A 162 1.54 -17.99 -2.49
C HIS A 162 2.04 -16.91 -3.43
N ARG A 163 2.75 -17.31 -4.47
CA ARG A 163 3.30 -16.39 -5.47
C ARG A 163 2.28 -16.12 -6.57
N GLY A 164 1.90 -14.85 -6.75
CA GLY A 164 1.05 -14.40 -7.84
C GLY A 164 1.74 -14.41 -9.20
N ALA A 165 1.07 -13.93 -10.23
CA ALA A 165 1.54 -13.93 -11.62
C ALA A 165 1.83 -12.54 -12.19
N GLY A 166 1.99 -11.50 -11.35
CA GLY A 166 2.43 -10.18 -11.77
C GLY A 166 1.32 -9.28 -12.34
N ALA A 167 0.18 -9.20 -11.67
CA ALA A 167 -0.90 -8.28 -12.03
C ALA A 167 -1.22 -7.33 -10.88
N TYR A 168 -1.10 -6.01 -11.11
CA TYR A 168 -1.44 -4.95 -10.14
C TYR A 168 -2.83 -5.13 -9.54
N ILE A 169 -3.81 -5.50 -10.36
CA ILE A 169 -5.18 -5.69 -9.89
C ILE A 169 -5.31 -6.75 -8.79
N CYS A 170 -4.39 -7.72 -8.71
CA CYS A 170 -4.38 -8.73 -7.66
C CYS A 170 -4.01 -8.18 -6.27
N GLY A 171 -3.60 -6.91 -6.16
CA GLY A 171 -3.54 -6.15 -4.91
C GLY A 171 -4.92 -5.70 -4.39
N GLU A 172 -5.95 -5.65 -5.23
CA GLU A 172 -7.32 -5.43 -4.77
C GLU A 172 -7.83 -6.69 -4.03
N GLU A 173 -8.43 -6.50 -2.85
CA GLU A 173 -8.70 -7.62 -1.92
C GLU A 173 -9.55 -8.75 -2.54
N THR A 174 -10.51 -8.43 -3.41
CA THR A 174 -11.37 -9.44 -4.02
C THR A 174 -10.73 -10.09 -5.25
N ALA A 175 -9.94 -9.36 -6.01
CA ALA A 175 -9.13 -9.91 -7.11
C ALA A 175 -8.02 -10.83 -6.59
N LEU A 176 -7.39 -10.47 -5.47
CA LEU A 176 -6.43 -11.32 -4.77
C LEU A 176 -7.06 -12.67 -4.40
N MET A 177 -8.28 -12.65 -3.82
CA MET A 177 -9.00 -13.89 -3.47
C MET A 177 -9.28 -14.73 -4.72
N THR A 178 -9.78 -14.11 -5.80
CA THR A 178 -10.09 -14.80 -7.05
C THR A 178 -8.84 -15.43 -7.68
N SER A 179 -7.70 -14.71 -7.63
CA SER A 179 -6.41 -15.23 -8.09
C SER A 179 -5.92 -16.41 -7.23
N LEU A 180 -6.04 -16.32 -5.90
CA LEU A 180 -5.66 -17.40 -4.98
C LEU A 180 -6.50 -18.66 -5.21
N GLU A 181 -7.75 -18.52 -5.64
CA GLU A 181 -8.64 -19.63 -6.01
C GLU A 181 -8.26 -20.30 -7.33
N GLY A 182 -7.27 -19.76 -8.06
CA GLY A 182 -6.81 -20.29 -9.36
C GLY A 182 -7.56 -19.73 -10.56
N GLU A 183 -8.42 -18.74 -10.36
CA GLU A 183 -9.18 -18.08 -11.41
C GLU A 183 -8.47 -16.77 -11.85
N ARG A 184 -8.93 -16.19 -12.97
CA ARG A 184 -8.46 -14.87 -13.39
C ARG A 184 -8.76 -13.85 -12.30
N GLY A 185 -7.77 -13.05 -11.89
CA GLY A 185 -7.84 -12.06 -10.80
C GLY A 185 -8.83 -10.91 -11.09
N ASN A 186 -10.09 -11.23 -11.23
CA ASN A 186 -11.15 -10.26 -11.41
C ASN A 186 -11.75 -9.85 -10.07
N PRO A 187 -11.89 -8.54 -9.78
CA PRO A 187 -12.61 -8.06 -8.61
C PRO A 187 -14.06 -8.55 -8.55
N ARG A 188 -14.56 -8.71 -7.33
CA ARG A 188 -15.94 -9.12 -7.03
C ARG A 188 -16.78 -7.93 -6.56
N VAL A 189 -18.07 -7.96 -6.90
CA VAL A 189 -19.03 -6.99 -6.36
C VAL A 189 -19.27 -7.26 -4.88
N LYS A 190 -19.35 -6.22 -4.08
CA LYS A 190 -19.70 -6.26 -2.66
C LYS A 190 -21.10 -5.68 -2.46
N PRO A 191 -21.98 -6.23 -1.64
CA PRO A 191 -21.86 -7.46 -0.84
C PRO A 191 -21.96 -8.74 -1.68
N PRO A 192 -21.50 -9.92 -1.17
CA PRO A 192 -20.98 -10.15 0.19
C PRO A 192 -19.59 -9.58 0.41
N PHE A 193 -19.28 -9.18 1.65
CA PHE A 193 -17.94 -8.77 2.05
C PHE A 193 -17.06 -10.00 2.35
N PRO A 194 -15.72 -9.90 2.25
CA PRO A 194 -14.83 -11.04 2.47
C PRO A 194 -14.99 -11.74 3.82
N ALA A 195 -15.27 -10.99 4.89
CA ALA A 195 -15.53 -11.56 6.21
C ALA A 195 -16.79 -12.46 6.27
N GLN A 196 -17.72 -12.30 5.31
CA GLN A 196 -18.92 -13.12 5.17
C GLN A 196 -18.70 -14.29 4.22
N ALA A 197 -18.12 -14.00 3.04
CA ALA A 197 -17.86 -14.98 1.99
C ALA A 197 -16.65 -14.53 1.14
N GLY A 198 -15.47 -14.92 1.57
CA GLY A 198 -14.19 -14.64 0.93
C GLY A 198 -13.68 -15.81 0.09
N VAL A 199 -12.44 -16.23 0.31
CA VAL A 199 -11.77 -17.31 -0.43
C VAL A 199 -12.57 -18.61 -0.26
N TRP A 200 -12.87 -19.26 -1.39
CA TRP A 200 -13.72 -20.47 -1.48
C TRP A 200 -15.06 -20.33 -0.73
N GLY A 201 -15.60 -19.10 -0.66
CA GLY A 201 -16.86 -18.81 0.04
C GLY A 201 -16.76 -18.85 1.57
N MET A 202 -15.56 -18.88 2.13
CA MET A 202 -15.30 -18.92 3.56
C MET A 202 -14.98 -17.54 4.14
N PRO A 203 -15.24 -17.28 5.43
CA PRO A 203 -14.86 -16.04 6.09
C PRO A 203 -13.36 -15.75 5.93
N THR A 204 -13.04 -14.56 5.41
CA THR A 204 -11.68 -14.18 5.07
C THR A 204 -11.42 -12.71 5.45
N THR A 205 -10.25 -12.43 5.99
CA THR A 205 -9.76 -11.05 6.16
C THR A 205 -8.46 -10.87 5.41
N ILE A 206 -8.30 -9.70 4.78
CA ILE A 206 -7.11 -9.35 4.02
C ILE A 206 -6.44 -8.15 4.69
N ASN A 207 -5.13 -8.23 4.98
CA ASN A 207 -4.33 -7.13 5.51
C ASN A 207 -3.01 -6.99 4.77
N ASN A 208 -2.56 -5.75 4.61
CA ASN A 208 -1.25 -5.44 4.02
C ASN A 208 -0.09 -5.85 4.95
N VAL A 209 1.09 -6.09 4.38
CA VAL A 209 2.33 -6.48 5.10
C VAL A 209 2.68 -5.51 6.23
N GLU A 210 2.84 -4.20 5.94
CA GLU A 210 3.18 -3.19 6.96
C GLU A 210 2.14 -3.12 8.08
N THR A 211 0.87 -3.32 7.75
CA THR A 211 -0.21 -3.37 8.76
C THR A 211 0.01 -4.51 9.75
N LEU A 212 0.32 -5.70 9.25
CA LEU A 212 0.56 -6.88 10.09
C LEU A 212 1.88 -6.75 10.86
N ALA A 213 2.93 -6.20 10.24
CA ALA A 213 4.22 -5.94 10.89
C ALA A 213 4.13 -4.98 12.09
N CYS A 214 3.10 -4.14 12.18
CA CYS A 214 2.86 -3.30 13.36
C CYS A 214 2.32 -4.07 14.57
N VAL A 215 1.69 -5.23 14.36
CA VAL A 215 0.92 -5.93 15.39
C VAL A 215 1.78 -6.51 16.53
N PRO A 216 2.96 -7.11 16.28
CA PRO A 216 3.80 -7.66 17.35
C PRO A 216 4.08 -6.64 18.47
N ASP A 217 4.51 -5.43 18.10
CA ASP A 217 4.81 -4.37 19.07
C ASP A 217 3.56 -3.86 19.82
N ILE A 218 2.39 -3.85 19.18
CA ILE A 218 1.12 -3.52 19.85
C ILE A 218 0.84 -4.54 20.96
N ILE A 219 1.06 -5.83 20.71
CA ILE A 219 0.82 -6.90 21.71
C ILE A 219 1.87 -6.88 22.82
N VAL A 220 3.15 -6.68 22.49
CA VAL A 220 4.24 -6.68 23.47
C VAL A 220 4.21 -5.44 24.35
N ARG A 221 4.19 -4.25 23.71
CA ARG A 221 4.37 -2.94 24.36
C ARG A 221 3.07 -2.27 24.78
N GLY A 222 1.94 -2.77 24.31
CA GLY A 222 0.61 -2.26 24.62
C GLY A 222 0.04 -1.29 23.57
N PRO A 223 -1.29 -1.23 23.47
CA PRO A 223 -1.97 -0.37 22.50
C PRO A 223 -1.76 1.13 22.76
N GLU A 224 -1.65 1.55 24.01
CA GLU A 224 -1.44 2.94 24.40
C GLU A 224 -0.07 3.44 23.96
N TRP A 225 0.95 2.58 24.01
CA TRP A 225 2.28 2.91 23.50
C TRP A 225 2.21 3.21 22.00
N PHE A 226 1.54 2.35 21.22
CA PHE A 226 1.39 2.54 19.77
C PHE A 226 0.55 3.79 19.46
N ALA A 227 -0.54 3.99 20.19
CA ALA A 227 -1.40 5.18 20.04
C ALA A 227 -0.67 6.49 20.38
N GLY A 228 0.33 6.43 21.24
CA GLY A 228 1.19 7.56 21.59
C GLY A 228 2.20 7.96 20.51
N ILE A 229 2.30 7.20 19.41
CA ILE A 229 3.11 7.53 18.24
C ILE A 229 2.18 8.08 17.16
N GLY A 230 2.51 9.25 16.61
CA GLY A 230 1.66 9.89 15.59
C GLY A 230 1.10 11.24 16.04
N THR A 231 0.09 11.74 15.35
CA THR A 231 -0.42 13.10 15.57
C THR A 231 -1.69 13.15 16.43
N ASP A 232 -2.56 12.17 16.34
CA ASP A 232 -3.84 12.12 17.04
C ASP A 232 -4.38 10.67 17.13
N GLU A 233 -5.55 10.50 17.74
CA GLU A 233 -6.20 9.18 17.97
C GLU A 233 -6.52 8.40 16.67
N ARG A 234 -6.59 9.08 15.53
CA ARG A 234 -6.93 8.47 14.23
C ARG A 234 -5.71 8.26 13.33
N ASN A 235 -4.58 8.90 13.67
CA ASN A 235 -3.34 8.87 12.91
C ASN A 235 -2.18 8.41 13.81
N THR A 236 -2.23 7.14 14.20
CA THR A 236 -1.34 6.53 15.20
C THR A 236 -0.25 5.68 14.60
N GLY A 237 0.78 5.43 15.38
CA GLY A 237 1.83 4.48 15.10
C GLY A 237 2.91 4.98 14.14
N PRO A 238 3.94 4.17 13.93
CA PRO A 238 4.94 4.41 12.90
C PRO A 238 4.35 4.20 11.50
N LYS A 239 4.99 4.83 10.51
CA LYS A 239 4.67 4.66 9.09
C LYS A 239 5.96 4.60 8.28
N LEU A 240 5.98 3.74 7.28
CA LEU A 240 7.03 3.70 6.26
C LEU A 240 6.64 4.60 5.09
N TYR A 241 7.45 5.60 4.82
CA TYR A 241 7.29 6.55 3.73
C TYR A 241 8.28 6.21 2.61
N CYS A 242 7.78 5.92 1.41
CA CYS A 242 8.59 5.66 0.22
C CYS A 242 8.84 6.99 -0.50
N LEU A 243 10.04 7.53 -0.39
CA LEU A 243 10.41 8.79 -1.04
C LEU A 243 11.15 8.52 -2.34
N SER A 244 10.68 9.08 -3.44
CA SER A 244 11.27 8.95 -4.77
C SER A 244 11.11 10.22 -5.63
N GLY A 245 11.61 10.17 -6.86
CA GLY A 245 11.60 11.31 -7.78
C GLY A 245 12.81 12.22 -7.59
N HIS A 246 12.63 13.53 -7.75
CA HIS A 246 13.70 14.51 -7.81
C HIS A 246 14.18 14.96 -6.42
N VAL A 247 14.63 14.01 -5.61
CA VAL A 247 15.25 14.24 -4.29
C VAL A 247 16.66 13.67 -4.23
N GLN A 248 17.51 14.22 -3.38
CA GLN A 248 18.92 13.80 -3.29
C GLN A 248 19.08 12.42 -2.65
N ARG A 249 18.22 12.05 -1.72
CA ARG A 249 18.27 10.77 -0.99
C ARG A 249 16.92 10.06 -1.06
N PRO A 250 16.60 9.39 -2.19
CA PRO A 250 15.42 8.54 -2.26
C PRO A 250 15.59 7.31 -1.34
N GLY A 251 14.47 6.78 -0.83
CA GLY A 251 14.50 5.61 0.06
C GLY A 251 13.24 5.42 0.88
N VAL A 252 13.26 4.43 1.76
CA VAL A 252 12.19 4.19 2.74
C VAL A 252 12.58 4.84 4.07
N TYR A 253 11.70 5.68 4.58
CA TYR A 253 11.90 6.39 5.83
C TYR A 253 10.83 5.99 6.84
N GLU A 254 11.24 5.53 8.01
CA GLU A 254 10.33 5.28 9.12
C GLU A 254 10.21 6.52 10.00
N ALA A 255 8.98 7.01 10.16
CA ALA A 255 8.68 8.15 11.02
C ALA A 255 7.29 7.98 11.67
N PRO A 256 6.92 8.81 12.66
CA PRO A 256 5.55 8.84 13.16
C PRO A 256 4.55 9.16 12.02
N MET A 257 3.35 8.61 12.11
CA MET A 257 2.25 9.05 11.26
C MET A 257 2.06 10.57 11.42
N GLY A 258 1.93 11.29 10.30
CA GLY A 258 1.81 12.76 10.31
C GLY A 258 3.14 13.50 10.22
N LEU A 259 4.22 12.85 9.74
CA LEU A 259 5.45 13.56 9.37
C LEU A 259 5.14 14.69 8.38
N PRO A 260 5.67 15.94 8.59
CA PRO A 260 5.53 17.01 7.60
C PRO A 260 6.15 16.63 6.24
N LEU A 261 5.41 16.81 5.14
CA LEU A 261 5.90 16.47 3.79
C LEU A 261 7.19 17.23 3.44
N LYS A 262 7.31 18.49 3.84
CA LYS A 262 8.52 19.29 3.62
C LYS A 262 9.73 18.76 4.41
N GLU A 263 9.53 18.29 5.64
CA GLU A 263 10.59 17.66 6.44
C GLU A 263 11.08 16.37 5.75
N LEU A 264 10.15 15.56 5.24
CA LEU A 264 10.52 14.37 4.47
C LEU A 264 11.36 14.71 3.23
N ILE A 265 10.96 15.72 2.46
CA ILE A 265 11.65 16.10 1.20
C ILE A 265 13.00 16.76 1.51
N TYR A 266 13.04 17.76 2.39
CA TYR A 266 14.21 18.63 2.54
C TYR A 266 15.20 18.14 3.58
N ASP A 267 14.73 17.62 4.73
CA ASP A 267 15.61 17.21 5.81
C ASP A 267 16.03 15.74 5.65
N LEU A 268 15.06 14.82 5.56
CA LEU A 268 15.34 13.40 5.40
C LEU A 268 15.80 13.07 3.98
N GLY A 269 15.11 13.58 2.96
CA GLY A 269 15.42 13.39 1.55
C GLY A 269 16.56 14.22 1.00
N GLY A 270 17.09 15.17 1.79
CA GLY A 270 18.25 16.01 1.43
C GLY A 270 17.95 17.16 0.48
N GLY A 271 16.68 17.43 0.19
CA GLY A 271 16.23 18.48 -0.72
C GLY A 271 16.17 18.05 -2.19
N MET A 272 15.95 19.04 -3.06
CA MET A 272 15.77 18.81 -4.49
C MET A 272 17.06 18.31 -5.15
N LEU A 273 16.92 17.37 -6.09
CA LEU A 273 18.04 16.76 -6.82
C LEU A 273 18.78 17.76 -7.72
N HIS A 274 18.03 18.56 -8.47
CA HIS A 274 18.60 19.45 -9.48
C HIS A 274 18.73 20.88 -8.95
N ALA A 275 19.96 21.40 -8.91
CA ALA A 275 20.21 22.78 -8.53
C ALA A 275 19.49 23.77 -9.47
N GLY A 276 18.78 24.74 -8.91
CA GLY A 276 18.00 25.72 -9.67
C GLY A 276 16.61 25.27 -10.12
N HIS A 277 16.23 24.02 -9.82
CA HIS A 277 14.89 23.50 -10.07
C HIS A 277 14.14 23.28 -8.74
N PRO A 278 13.33 24.24 -8.28
CA PRO A 278 12.53 24.07 -7.07
C PRO A 278 11.42 23.03 -7.24
N LEU A 279 10.83 22.62 -6.12
CA LEU A 279 9.65 21.76 -6.07
C LEU A 279 8.54 22.33 -6.97
N LYS A 280 8.00 21.52 -7.85
CA LYS A 280 6.86 21.82 -8.72
C LYS A 280 5.58 21.12 -8.24
N ALA A 281 5.69 19.83 -7.97
CA ALA A 281 4.57 19.00 -7.60
C ALA A 281 5.02 17.80 -6.77
N CYS A 282 4.07 17.17 -6.08
CA CYS A 282 4.28 15.95 -5.34
C CYS A 282 3.03 15.05 -5.41
N ILE A 283 3.22 13.77 -5.64
CA ILE A 283 2.18 12.76 -5.41
C ILE A 283 2.47 12.15 -4.04
N PRO A 284 1.57 12.27 -3.03
CA PRO A 284 1.88 11.93 -1.65
C PRO A 284 1.58 10.48 -1.26
N GLY A 285 0.90 9.70 -2.10
CA GLY A 285 0.33 8.42 -1.67
C GLY A 285 0.36 7.28 -2.69
N GLY A 286 1.23 7.35 -3.70
CA GLY A 286 1.21 6.46 -4.85
C GLY A 286 0.48 7.05 -6.04
N SER A 287 0.62 6.43 -7.22
CA SER A 287 0.07 6.97 -8.47
C SER A 287 -1.46 7.12 -8.48
N SER A 288 -2.15 6.45 -7.56
CA SER A 288 -3.61 6.40 -7.46
C SER A 288 -4.26 7.61 -6.77
N VAL A 289 -3.46 8.56 -6.25
CA VAL A 289 -4.00 9.73 -5.54
C VAL A 289 -3.76 11.02 -6.33
N PRO A 290 -4.61 12.06 -6.12
CA PRO A 290 -4.44 13.38 -6.72
C PRO A 290 -3.09 14.01 -6.39
N VAL A 291 -2.46 14.65 -7.39
CA VAL A 291 -1.21 15.37 -7.25
C VAL A 291 -1.39 16.67 -6.44
N LEU A 292 -0.36 17.03 -5.66
CA LEU A 292 -0.23 18.33 -4.98
C LEU A 292 0.69 19.26 -5.79
N ARG A 293 0.36 20.55 -5.86
CA ARG A 293 1.28 21.60 -6.32
C ARG A 293 2.24 21.97 -5.18
N ALA A 294 3.33 22.65 -5.52
CA ALA A 294 4.34 23.06 -4.54
C ALA A 294 3.77 23.88 -3.38
N ASP A 295 2.79 24.75 -3.64
CA ASP A 295 2.11 25.58 -2.64
C ASP A 295 1.17 24.78 -1.72
N GLU A 296 0.74 23.57 -2.12
CA GLU A 296 -0.08 22.65 -1.35
C GLU A 296 0.77 21.66 -0.51
N CYS A 297 2.08 21.63 -0.69
CA CYS A 297 2.98 20.67 -0.02
C CYS A 297 3.34 21.06 1.43
N ASP A 298 2.74 22.10 1.99
CA ASP A 298 2.87 22.44 3.41
C ASP A 298 1.79 21.73 4.24
N CYS A 299 1.94 20.39 4.34
CA CYS A 299 0.93 19.53 4.92
C CYS A 299 1.57 18.37 5.71
N LEU A 300 0.75 17.70 6.53
CA LEU A 300 1.14 16.47 7.23
C LEU A 300 0.84 15.25 6.37
N LEU A 301 1.72 14.27 6.43
CA LEU A 301 1.56 12.96 5.79
C LEU A 301 0.75 12.03 6.72
N ASP A 302 -0.52 12.35 6.88
CA ASP A 302 -1.52 11.53 7.56
C ASP A 302 -2.80 11.42 6.70
N PHE A 303 -3.71 10.54 7.13
CA PHE A 303 -4.91 10.26 6.34
C PHE A 303 -5.85 11.48 6.26
N ASP A 304 -6.06 12.16 7.38
CA ASP A 304 -7.10 13.18 7.47
C ASP A 304 -6.64 14.53 6.88
N SER A 305 -5.37 14.89 7.09
CA SER A 305 -4.77 16.11 6.51
C SER A 305 -4.75 16.07 4.99
N LEU A 306 -4.39 14.92 4.41
CA LEU A 306 -4.35 14.77 2.96
C LEU A 306 -5.75 14.69 2.33
N VAL A 307 -6.72 14.09 3.01
CA VAL A 307 -8.13 14.13 2.57
C VAL A 307 -8.67 15.56 2.55
N ALA A 308 -8.32 16.40 3.52
CA ALA A 308 -8.69 17.80 3.52
C ALA A 308 -8.16 18.59 2.31
N LEU A 309 -7.00 18.17 1.76
CA LEU A 309 -6.41 18.69 0.52
C LEU A 309 -6.95 18.01 -0.76
N LYS A 310 -7.99 17.18 -0.64
CA LYS A 310 -8.59 16.41 -1.74
C LYS A 310 -7.59 15.47 -2.44
N THR A 311 -6.68 14.89 -1.65
CA THR A 311 -5.75 13.84 -2.05
C THR A 311 -5.78 12.73 -1.00
N GLY A 312 -4.77 11.88 -0.91
CA GLY A 312 -4.73 10.80 0.07
C GLY A 312 -3.32 10.35 0.40
N LEU A 313 -3.14 9.80 1.63
CA LEU A 313 -1.89 9.18 2.03
C LEU A 313 -1.63 7.88 1.25
N GLY A 314 -2.69 7.19 0.83
CA GLY A 314 -2.57 5.95 0.08
C GLY A 314 -1.61 4.97 0.74
N SER A 315 -0.67 4.45 -0.04
CA SER A 315 0.42 3.58 0.44
C SER A 315 1.61 4.34 1.00
N ALA A 316 1.58 5.69 1.00
CA ALA A 316 2.70 6.59 1.29
C ALA A 316 3.88 6.43 0.29
N GLY A 317 3.54 6.26 -0.98
CA GLY A 317 4.47 6.35 -2.11
C GLY A 317 4.62 7.81 -2.56
N ILE A 318 5.61 8.51 -2.00
CA ILE A 318 5.84 9.94 -2.25
C ILE A 318 6.72 10.12 -3.47
N MET A 319 6.18 10.73 -4.54
CA MET A 319 6.91 11.02 -5.77
C MET A 319 7.07 12.53 -5.94
N VAL A 320 8.30 13.02 -5.85
CA VAL A 320 8.64 14.43 -5.89
C VAL A 320 9.06 14.84 -7.30
N MET A 321 8.47 15.91 -7.80
CA MET A 321 8.72 16.47 -9.14
C MET A 321 9.17 17.91 -9.02
N ASP A 322 10.30 18.25 -9.63
CA ASP A 322 10.79 19.63 -9.72
C ASP A 322 10.32 20.33 -11.01
N THR A 323 10.72 21.56 -11.20
CA THR A 323 10.30 22.40 -12.34
C THR A 323 10.80 21.91 -13.69
N SER A 324 11.72 20.95 -13.77
CA SER A 324 12.12 20.29 -15.03
C SER A 324 11.14 19.19 -15.47
N THR A 325 10.18 18.79 -14.62
CA THR A 325 9.20 17.76 -14.96
C THR A 325 8.09 18.32 -15.85
N CYS A 326 7.86 17.65 -16.97
CA CYS A 326 6.68 17.89 -17.79
C CYS A 326 5.48 17.15 -17.23
N MET A 327 4.42 17.89 -16.87
CA MET A 327 3.23 17.31 -16.23
C MET A 327 2.40 16.48 -17.22
N VAL A 328 2.44 16.77 -18.51
CA VAL A 328 1.80 15.96 -19.55
C VAL A 328 2.47 14.59 -19.63
N LYS A 329 3.80 14.53 -19.67
CA LYS A 329 4.57 13.26 -19.70
C LYS A 329 4.40 12.46 -18.43
N ALA A 330 4.43 13.12 -17.26
CA ALA A 330 4.21 12.47 -15.97
C ALA A 330 2.82 11.81 -15.92
N LEU A 331 1.78 12.53 -16.32
CA LEU A 331 0.42 11.97 -16.37
C LEU A 331 0.30 10.85 -17.43
N LEU A 332 0.95 10.98 -18.60
CA LEU A 332 0.95 9.94 -19.63
C LEU A 332 1.52 8.62 -19.08
N ARG A 333 2.59 8.66 -18.29
CA ARG A 333 3.14 7.44 -17.66
C ARG A 333 2.17 6.79 -16.68
N ILE A 334 1.47 7.59 -15.90
CA ILE A 334 0.45 7.11 -14.95
C ILE A 334 -0.71 6.47 -15.72
N THR A 335 -1.22 7.13 -16.75
CA THR A 335 -2.36 6.60 -17.53
C THR A 335 -1.98 5.37 -18.34
N HIS A 336 -0.77 5.29 -18.88
CA HIS A 336 -0.24 4.08 -19.52
C HIS A 336 -0.26 2.89 -18.56
N PHE A 337 0.19 3.09 -17.32
CA PHE A 337 0.14 2.07 -16.28
C PHE A 337 -1.29 1.56 -16.05
N TYR A 338 -2.26 2.45 -15.83
CA TYR A 338 -3.65 2.04 -15.58
C TYR A 338 -4.33 1.42 -16.80
N ALA A 339 -4.01 1.86 -18.02
CA ALA A 339 -4.49 1.25 -19.24
C ALA A 339 -3.99 -0.20 -19.38
N HIS A 340 -2.72 -0.45 -19.04
CA HIS A 340 -2.12 -1.78 -19.06
C HIS A 340 -2.68 -2.69 -17.95
N GLU A 341 -2.83 -2.16 -16.73
CA GLU A 341 -3.20 -2.94 -15.54
C GLU A 341 -4.72 -3.12 -15.33
N SER A 342 -5.55 -2.47 -16.14
CA SER A 342 -6.99 -2.72 -16.12
C SER A 342 -7.30 -4.19 -16.42
N CYS A 343 -8.03 -4.86 -15.51
CA CYS A 343 -8.41 -6.27 -15.73
C CYS A 343 -9.41 -6.45 -16.90
N GLY A 344 -10.01 -5.36 -17.39
CA GLY A 344 -10.94 -5.35 -18.50
C GLY A 344 -12.36 -5.81 -18.16
N GLN A 345 -12.70 -6.00 -16.88
CA GLN A 345 -14.00 -6.52 -16.46
C GLN A 345 -15.15 -5.51 -16.72
N CYS A 346 -15.00 -4.26 -16.26
CA CYS A 346 -16.04 -3.25 -16.38
C CYS A 346 -15.73 -2.21 -17.46
N THR A 347 -16.75 -1.87 -18.27
CA THR A 347 -16.61 -1.04 -19.47
C THR A 347 -15.98 0.33 -19.20
N PRO A 348 -16.37 1.11 -18.16
CA PRO A 348 -15.79 2.45 -17.97
C PRO A 348 -14.28 2.44 -17.79
N CYS A 349 -13.75 1.50 -17.00
CA CYS A 349 -12.31 1.32 -16.80
C CYS A 349 -11.64 0.76 -18.05
N ARG A 350 -12.15 -0.35 -18.61
CA ARG A 350 -11.56 -1.03 -19.77
C ARG A 350 -11.34 -0.11 -20.95
N GLU A 351 -12.36 0.68 -21.30
CA GLU A 351 -12.30 1.57 -22.46
C GLU A 351 -11.71 2.94 -22.10
N GLY A 352 -12.14 3.51 -20.96
CA GLY A 352 -11.77 4.86 -20.59
C GLY A 352 -10.28 5.05 -20.29
N CYS A 353 -9.62 4.08 -19.65
CA CYS A 353 -8.16 4.16 -19.40
C CYS A 353 -7.38 4.23 -20.72
N GLY A 354 -7.71 3.39 -21.69
CA GLY A 354 -7.09 3.43 -23.02
C GLY A 354 -7.43 4.68 -23.84
N TRP A 355 -8.60 5.29 -23.61
CA TRP A 355 -8.93 6.57 -24.26
C TRP A 355 -8.13 7.71 -23.68
N MET A 356 -7.97 7.79 -22.36
CA MET A 356 -7.14 8.81 -21.71
C MET A 356 -5.68 8.71 -22.15
N GLU A 357 -5.13 7.49 -22.21
CA GLU A 357 -3.76 7.25 -22.70
C GLU A 357 -3.58 7.76 -24.13
N ARG A 358 -4.46 7.40 -25.07
CA ARG A 358 -4.37 7.84 -26.46
C ARG A 358 -4.45 9.35 -26.63
N ILE A 359 -5.30 10.03 -25.85
CA ILE A 359 -5.40 11.50 -25.89
C ILE A 359 -4.11 12.12 -25.35
N LEU A 360 -3.58 11.63 -24.24
CA LEU A 360 -2.32 12.15 -23.67
C LEU A 360 -1.13 11.90 -24.59
N THR A 361 -1.08 10.74 -25.25
CA THR A 361 -0.03 10.43 -26.24
C THR A 361 -0.05 11.45 -27.36
N ARG A 362 -1.22 11.76 -27.95
CA ARG A 362 -1.27 12.74 -29.04
C ARG A 362 -0.98 14.16 -28.57
N ILE A 363 -1.30 14.55 -27.33
CA ILE A 363 -0.90 15.85 -26.77
C ILE A 363 0.63 15.91 -26.63
N ASP A 364 1.27 14.85 -26.10
CA ASP A 364 2.72 14.79 -25.90
C ASP A 364 3.49 14.79 -27.23
N GLU A 365 2.92 14.16 -28.28
CA GLU A 365 3.48 14.11 -29.64
C GLU A 365 3.25 15.40 -30.46
N GLY A 366 2.61 16.42 -29.88
CA GLY A 366 2.34 17.68 -30.57
C GLY A 366 1.16 17.62 -31.56
N CYS A 367 0.31 16.61 -31.45
CA CYS A 367 -0.89 16.43 -32.29
C CYS A 367 -2.19 16.67 -31.49
N GLY A 368 -2.10 17.27 -30.30
CA GLY A 368 -3.23 17.56 -29.42
C GLY A 368 -4.22 18.55 -30.05
N LEU A 369 -5.48 18.34 -29.75
CA LEU A 369 -6.58 19.19 -30.20
C LEU A 369 -7.08 20.06 -29.02
N GLN A 370 -7.64 21.23 -29.31
CA GLN A 370 -8.14 22.17 -28.29
C GLN A 370 -9.17 21.54 -27.34
N GLN A 371 -9.97 20.61 -27.84
CA GLN A 371 -11.00 19.90 -27.05
C GLN A 371 -10.43 18.77 -26.17
N ASP A 372 -9.18 18.35 -26.37
CA ASP A 372 -8.62 17.16 -25.73
C ASP A 372 -8.49 17.29 -24.23
N ILE A 373 -8.16 18.48 -23.73
CA ILE A 373 -7.98 18.75 -22.31
C ILE A 373 -9.31 18.56 -21.56
N ASP A 374 -10.40 19.12 -22.09
CA ASP A 374 -11.72 18.97 -21.49
C ASP A 374 -12.28 17.55 -21.68
N LEU A 375 -11.93 16.90 -22.82
CA LEU A 375 -12.29 15.51 -23.07
C LEU A 375 -11.62 14.54 -22.08
N LEU A 376 -10.34 14.74 -21.75
CA LEU A 376 -9.63 13.97 -20.71
C LEU A 376 -10.38 14.03 -19.38
N LYS A 377 -10.72 15.24 -18.93
CA LYS A 377 -11.46 15.42 -17.69
C LYS A 377 -12.84 14.75 -17.75
N ASN A 378 -13.57 14.93 -18.85
CA ASN A 378 -14.89 14.32 -19.03
C ASN A 378 -14.84 12.79 -18.98
N ILE A 379 -13.83 12.15 -19.60
CA ILE A 379 -13.65 10.69 -19.54
C ILE A 379 -13.39 10.26 -18.10
N ALA A 380 -12.47 10.92 -17.37
CA ALA A 380 -12.16 10.62 -15.98
C ALA A 380 -13.40 10.75 -15.07
N ASP A 381 -14.18 11.83 -15.22
CA ASP A 381 -15.44 12.07 -14.49
C ASP A 381 -16.51 10.97 -14.77
N ASN A 382 -16.43 10.31 -15.93
CA ASN A 382 -17.30 9.19 -16.29
C ASN A 382 -16.78 7.81 -15.87
N ILE A 383 -15.53 7.69 -15.47
CA ILE A 383 -14.96 6.48 -14.87
C ILE A 383 -15.21 6.46 -13.36
N GLU A 384 -14.94 7.57 -12.69
CA GLU A 384 -15.04 7.71 -11.23
C GLU A 384 -16.41 7.29 -10.72
N GLY A 385 -16.43 6.42 -9.70
CA GLY A 385 -17.64 5.92 -9.04
C GLY A 385 -18.49 4.97 -9.90
N ARG A 386 -18.06 4.58 -11.10
CA ARG A 386 -18.84 3.73 -12.03
C ARG A 386 -18.16 2.42 -12.39
N THR A 387 -17.23 1.98 -11.56
CA THR A 387 -16.47 0.74 -11.76
C THR A 387 -16.69 -0.25 -10.61
N ILE A 388 -16.39 -1.53 -10.84
CA ILE A 388 -16.58 -2.59 -9.84
C ILE A 388 -15.62 -2.41 -8.67
N CYS A 389 -14.40 -1.95 -8.93
CA CYS A 389 -13.35 -1.76 -7.92
C CYS A 389 -12.74 -0.36 -8.01
N ALA A 390 -11.95 -0.02 -7.01
CA ALA A 390 -11.30 1.29 -6.90
C ALA A 390 -10.22 1.60 -7.97
N LEU A 391 -9.86 0.63 -8.85
CA LEU A 391 -8.90 0.91 -9.92
C LEU A 391 -9.41 1.99 -10.86
N GLY A 392 -10.73 2.04 -11.12
CA GLY A 392 -11.30 3.10 -11.95
C GLY A 392 -11.11 4.49 -11.35
N ASP A 393 -11.37 4.63 -10.05
CA ASP A 393 -11.15 5.88 -9.32
C ASP A 393 -9.65 6.23 -9.28
N ALA A 394 -8.80 5.24 -9.04
CA ALA A 394 -7.34 5.37 -9.06
C ALA A 394 -6.78 5.84 -10.42
N ALA A 395 -7.42 5.46 -11.53
CA ALA A 395 -7.08 5.92 -12.87
C ALA A 395 -7.62 7.33 -13.16
N ALA A 396 -8.79 7.67 -12.63
CA ALA A 396 -9.47 8.94 -12.89
C ALA A 396 -8.87 10.12 -12.10
N TRP A 397 -8.62 9.94 -10.80
CA TRP A 397 -8.16 11.02 -9.91
C TRP A 397 -6.84 11.69 -10.32
N PRO A 398 -5.79 10.97 -10.77
CA PRO A 398 -4.61 11.61 -11.33
C PRO A 398 -4.95 12.50 -12.53
N VAL A 399 -5.73 12.01 -13.48
CA VAL A 399 -6.13 12.79 -14.68
C VAL A 399 -6.87 14.06 -14.29
N GLN A 400 -7.87 13.96 -13.43
CA GLN A 400 -8.64 15.10 -12.94
C GLN A 400 -7.76 16.14 -12.27
N SER A 401 -6.84 15.71 -11.39
CA SER A 401 -5.99 16.61 -10.62
C SER A 401 -4.90 17.26 -11.47
N PHE A 402 -4.22 16.51 -12.33
CA PHE A 402 -3.19 17.04 -13.22
C PHE A 402 -3.78 18.04 -14.20
N VAL A 403 -4.86 17.68 -14.89
CA VAL A 403 -5.54 18.56 -15.87
C VAL A 403 -6.09 19.82 -15.21
N THR A 404 -6.58 19.73 -13.98
CA THR A 404 -7.12 20.90 -13.27
C THR A 404 -6.03 21.80 -12.74
N LYS A 405 -4.98 21.24 -12.11
CA LYS A 405 -3.95 22.00 -11.40
C LYS A 405 -2.85 22.54 -12.31
N PHE A 406 -2.63 21.91 -13.46
CA PHE A 406 -1.57 22.27 -14.43
C PHE A 406 -2.13 22.55 -15.82
N ARG A 407 -3.38 23.01 -15.91
CA ARG A 407 -4.10 23.24 -17.18
C ARG A 407 -3.30 24.07 -18.18
N ASP A 408 -2.61 25.11 -17.71
CA ASP A 408 -1.83 26.01 -18.57
C ASP A 408 -0.70 25.27 -19.28
N GLU A 409 -0.08 24.27 -18.66
CA GLU A 409 0.98 23.46 -19.27
C GLU A 409 0.41 22.51 -20.33
N PHE A 410 -0.76 21.92 -20.10
CA PHE A 410 -1.47 21.13 -21.11
C PHE A 410 -1.88 22.00 -22.31
N GLN A 411 -2.41 23.20 -22.03
CA GLN A 411 -2.78 24.15 -23.08
C GLN A 411 -1.58 24.56 -23.92
N ALA A 412 -0.44 24.87 -23.30
CA ALA A 412 0.79 25.22 -23.99
C ALA A 412 1.29 24.08 -24.93
N HIS A 413 1.16 22.81 -24.51
CA HIS A 413 1.49 21.66 -25.40
C HIS A 413 0.58 21.61 -26.63
N VAL A 414 -0.72 21.91 -26.46
CA VAL A 414 -1.67 21.92 -27.56
C VAL A 414 -1.43 23.12 -28.50
N ASP A 415 -1.20 24.31 -27.94
CA ASP A 415 -1.03 25.55 -28.72
C ASP A 415 0.30 25.57 -29.51
N GLU A 416 1.38 25.12 -28.86
CA GLU A 416 2.73 25.11 -29.48
C GLU A 416 3.05 23.81 -30.23
N GLN A 417 2.19 22.79 -30.13
CA GLN A 417 2.35 21.46 -30.72
C GLN A 417 3.71 20.81 -30.40
N ARG A 418 4.18 21.01 -29.15
CA ARG A 418 5.43 20.43 -28.60
C ARG A 418 5.47 20.58 -27.08
N CYS A 419 6.35 19.82 -26.46
CA CYS A 419 6.66 20.03 -25.03
C CYS A 419 7.34 21.40 -24.85
N THR A 420 6.80 22.21 -23.92
CA THR A 420 7.30 23.55 -23.61
C THR A 420 8.25 23.58 -22.42
N VAL A 421 8.40 22.48 -21.68
CA VAL A 421 9.29 22.38 -20.53
C VAL A 421 10.72 22.19 -20.99
N GLN A 422 11.57 23.21 -20.75
CA GLN A 422 12.99 23.16 -21.07
C GLN A 422 13.71 22.12 -20.21
N GLY A 423 14.48 21.25 -20.86
CA GLY A 423 15.28 20.23 -20.16
C GLY A 423 14.46 19.06 -19.62
N ALA A 424 13.21 18.88 -20.07
CA ALA A 424 12.41 17.70 -19.71
C ALA A 424 13.21 16.43 -20.05
N ALA A 425 13.93 15.93 -19.06
CA ALA A 425 14.49 14.58 -19.11
C ALA A 425 13.32 13.59 -19.18
N TYR A 426 13.50 12.52 -19.91
CA TYR A 426 12.57 11.39 -19.85
C TYR A 426 12.55 10.90 -18.40
N ALA A 427 11.45 11.14 -17.69
CA ALA A 427 11.22 10.59 -16.35
C ALA A 427 10.88 9.11 -16.44
#